data_62189d90e0b59ab932329adeb6f76276
#
_entry.id   62189d90e0b59ab932329adeb6f76276
#
_cell.length_a   1.000
_cell.length_b   1.000
_cell.length_c   1.000
_cell.angle_alpha   90.00
_cell.angle_beta   90.00
_cell.angle_gamma   90.00
#
_symmetry.space_group_name_H-M   'P 1'
#
loop_
_entity.id
_entity.type
_entity.pdbx_description
1 polymer ?
#
loop_
_entity_poly.entity_id
_entity_poly.type
_entity_poly.pdbx_seq_one_letter_code
_entity_poly.pdbx_strand_id
1 'polypeptide(L)'
;MDHLQQQQSRDAEQRTALAYCAGCAALLITLVCVAARAGDVVVDQGPPRPDVILVTGFRDFNGEENPSAVAATRLNGTGSITSVVLPVDEAGVSYAAGLVSRGAVAAVVHLGLEDATRDLRVEVAGHNILAGPRGAPNSGNCTTRPVFAGEPCTLATTANLGRLALRPRETWSTSAGDFFCNEVYYRTLRAARRGSVPLVPVAFVHLPSEATRPVDAYLSRLADVVHALAGGVRRDPRRAPLRRRR
;
A
#
# COMPACT_ATOMS: atom_id res chain seq x y z
N MET A 1 -20.23 40.55 -48.19
CA MET A 1 -20.64 39.17 -48.49
C MET A 1 -20.09 38.15 -47.46
N ASP A 2 -19.23 38.54 -46.57
CA ASP A 2 -18.53 37.57 -45.66
C ASP A 2 -19.25 37.19 -44.36
N HIS A 3 -20.15 38.03 -43.88
CA HIS A 3 -20.83 37.74 -42.59
C HIS A 3 -21.85 36.60 -42.68
N LEU A 4 -22.54 36.47 -43.81
CA LEU A 4 -23.53 35.42 -44.00
C LEU A 4 -22.92 34.03 -44.21
N GLN A 5 -21.76 33.94 -44.83
CA GLN A 5 -21.02 32.67 -44.97
C GLN A 5 -20.44 32.16 -43.65
N GLN A 6 -19.93 33.06 -42.78
CA GLN A 6 -19.48 32.68 -41.46
C GLN A 6 -20.59 32.19 -40.54
N GLN A 7 -21.77 32.79 -40.64
CA GLN A 7 -22.94 32.36 -39.84
C GLN A 7 -23.40 30.97 -40.25
N GLN A 8 -23.46 30.69 -41.59
CA GLN A 8 -23.86 29.37 -42.09
C GLN A 8 -22.87 28.26 -41.71
N SER A 9 -21.56 28.56 -41.64
CA SER A 9 -20.55 27.61 -41.22
C SER A 9 -20.68 27.23 -39.73
N ARG A 10 -20.94 28.20 -38.87
CA ARG A 10 -21.16 27.97 -37.44
C ARG A 10 -22.43 27.17 -37.15
N ASP A 11 -23.49 27.42 -37.88
CA ASP A 11 -24.77 26.68 -37.70
C ASP A 11 -24.64 25.23 -38.21
N ALA A 12 -23.82 24.98 -39.22
CA ALA A 12 -23.52 23.64 -39.70
C ALA A 12 -22.68 22.83 -38.69
N GLU A 13 -21.66 23.44 -38.06
CA GLU A 13 -20.85 22.80 -37.04
C GLU A 13 -21.68 22.49 -35.76
N GLN A 14 -22.55 23.41 -35.34
CA GLN A 14 -23.44 23.16 -34.21
C GLN A 14 -24.44 22.03 -34.46
N ARG A 15 -24.99 21.93 -35.67
CA ARG A 15 -25.88 20.81 -36.03
C ARG A 15 -25.16 19.47 -36.05
N THR A 16 -23.92 19.43 -36.49
CA THR A 16 -23.10 18.21 -36.53
C THR A 16 -22.74 17.76 -35.10
N ALA A 17 -22.38 18.70 -34.21
CA ALA A 17 -22.10 18.40 -32.80
C ALA A 17 -23.32 17.88 -32.03
N LEU A 18 -24.50 18.46 -32.29
CA LEU A 18 -25.76 17.99 -31.65
C LEU A 18 -26.19 16.62 -32.16
N ALA A 19 -25.97 16.30 -33.44
CA ALA A 19 -26.26 14.97 -33.98
C ALA A 19 -25.34 13.88 -33.39
N TYR A 20 -24.06 14.23 -33.13
CA TYR A 20 -23.10 13.31 -32.50
C TYR A 20 -23.46 13.02 -31.03
N CYS A 21 -23.88 14.03 -30.27
CA CYS A 21 -24.34 13.85 -28.88
C CYS A 21 -25.64 13.04 -28.78
N ALA A 22 -26.58 13.23 -29.72
CA ALA A 22 -27.85 12.48 -29.71
C ALA A 22 -27.62 10.99 -30.06
N GLY A 23 -26.68 10.69 -30.96
CA GLY A 23 -26.30 9.31 -31.29
C GLY A 23 -25.63 8.56 -30.14
N CYS A 24 -24.72 9.22 -29.41
CA CYS A 24 -24.04 8.63 -28.25
C CYS A 24 -24.98 8.38 -27.07
N ALA A 25 -25.93 9.28 -26.82
CA ALA A 25 -26.91 9.10 -25.74
C ALA A 25 -27.89 7.94 -26.04
N ALA A 26 -28.31 7.75 -27.29
CA ALA A 26 -29.18 6.65 -27.68
C ALA A 26 -28.46 5.28 -27.59
N LEU A 27 -27.16 5.21 -27.91
CA LEU A 27 -26.38 3.98 -27.80
C LEU A 27 -26.13 3.56 -26.35
N LEU A 28 -25.88 4.53 -25.44
CA LEU A 28 -25.72 4.29 -24.02
C LEU A 28 -27.02 3.80 -23.34
N ILE A 29 -28.17 4.37 -23.72
CA ILE A 29 -29.49 3.97 -23.16
C ILE A 29 -29.86 2.57 -23.67
N THR A 30 -29.53 2.21 -24.89
CA THR A 30 -29.81 0.87 -25.43
C THR A 30 -28.95 -0.22 -24.76
N LEU A 31 -27.68 0.09 -24.46
CA LEU A 31 -26.80 -0.84 -23.74
C LEU A 31 -27.24 -1.08 -22.28
N VAL A 32 -27.72 -0.03 -21.60
CA VAL A 32 -28.22 -0.13 -20.21
C VAL A 32 -29.55 -0.91 -20.14
N CYS A 33 -30.43 -0.79 -21.14
CA CYS A 33 -31.69 -1.53 -21.16
C CYS A 33 -31.57 -3.02 -21.52
N VAL A 34 -30.48 -3.43 -22.22
CA VAL A 34 -30.24 -4.86 -22.52
C VAL A 34 -29.58 -5.57 -21.32
N ALA A 35 -28.82 -4.86 -20.48
CA ALA A 35 -28.20 -5.42 -19.26
C ALA A 35 -29.20 -5.68 -18.13
N ALA A 36 -30.38 -5.11 -18.16
CA ALA A 36 -31.42 -5.25 -17.11
C ALA A 36 -32.29 -6.51 -17.21
N ARG A 37 -32.03 -7.44 -18.11
CA ARG A 37 -32.88 -8.62 -18.36
C ARG A 37 -32.23 -9.99 -18.19
N ALA A 38 -31.05 -10.10 -17.63
CA ALA A 38 -30.48 -11.39 -17.29
C ALA A 38 -29.97 -11.36 -15.85
N GLY A 39 -30.39 -12.32 -15.08
CA GLY A 39 -30.03 -12.49 -13.68
C GLY A 39 -28.55 -12.53 -13.45
N ASP A 40 -28.16 -12.27 -12.22
CA ASP A 40 -26.81 -12.27 -11.66
C ASP A 40 -25.82 -11.33 -12.39
N VAL A 41 -25.67 -10.12 -11.82
CA VAL A 41 -24.50 -9.31 -12.07
C VAL A 41 -23.29 -10.13 -11.63
N VAL A 42 -22.68 -10.86 -12.55
CA VAL A 42 -21.34 -11.40 -12.36
C VAL A 42 -20.43 -10.18 -12.26
N VAL A 43 -20.21 -9.72 -11.04
CA VAL A 43 -19.10 -8.79 -10.76
C VAL A 43 -17.87 -9.56 -11.21
N ASP A 44 -17.27 -9.13 -12.30
CA ASP A 44 -15.97 -9.66 -12.75
C ASP A 44 -14.99 -9.48 -11.59
N GLN A 45 -14.86 -10.52 -10.80
CA GLN A 45 -13.91 -10.66 -9.72
C GLN A 45 -12.56 -10.83 -10.38
N GLY A 46 -11.94 -9.85 -10.96
CA GLY A 46 -10.63 -9.94 -11.60
C GLY A 46 -9.77 -11.12 -11.08
N PRO A 47 -8.67 -11.49 -11.68
CA PRO A 47 -7.93 -12.71 -11.32
C PRO A 47 -7.73 -12.77 -9.80
N PRO A 48 -7.95 -13.95 -9.15
CA PRO A 48 -7.91 -14.10 -7.70
C PRO A 48 -6.57 -13.55 -7.19
N ARG A 49 -6.62 -12.56 -6.29
CA ARG A 49 -5.41 -12.00 -5.68
C ARG A 49 -4.70 -13.11 -4.90
N PRO A 50 -3.37 -13.16 -4.94
CA PRO A 50 -2.65 -14.10 -4.11
C PRO A 50 -2.94 -13.82 -2.64
N ASP A 51 -3.20 -14.86 -1.83
CA ASP A 51 -3.47 -14.75 -0.38
C ASP A 51 -2.17 -14.44 0.40
N VAL A 52 -1.28 -13.63 -0.16
CA VAL A 52 0.05 -13.35 0.40
C VAL A 52 0.03 -12.04 1.17
N ILE A 53 0.31 -12.13 2.45
CA ILE A 53 0.67 -10.97 3.29
C ILE A 53 2.19 -10.82 3.20
N LEU A 54 2.65 -9.73 2.59
CA LEU A 54 4.07 -9.39 2.59
C LEU A 54 4.43 -8.71 3.90
N VAL A 55 5.37 -9.29 4.65
CA VAL A 55 6.01 -8.63 5.78
C VAL A 55 7.42 -8.26 5.39
N THR A 56 7.83 -7.00 5.58
CA THR A 56 9.20 -6.57 5.33
C THR A 56 9.87 -6.12 6.60
N GLY A 57 11.16 -6.40 6.74
CA GLY A 57 12.07 -5.81 7.71
C GLY A 57 13.27 -5.23 6.98
N PHE A 58 14.12 -4.49 7.65
CA PHE A 58 15.35 -3.94 7.10
C PHE A 58 16.57 -4.68 7.63
N ARG A 59 17.61 -4.80 6.81
CA ARG A 59 18.93 -5.29 7.23
C ARG A 59 19.51 -4.41 8.33
N ASP A 60 20.57 -4.91 8.96
CA ASP A 60 21.39 -4.17 9.90
C ASP A 60 21.82 -2.83 9.32
N PHE A 61 21.83 -1.83 10.16
CA PHE A 61 22.15 -0.47 9.79
C PHE A 61 23.15 0.10 10.80
N ASN A 62 24.21 0.73 10.32
CA ASN A 62 25.30 1.26 11.14
C ASN A 62 25.99 0.24 12.05
N GLY A 63 26.00 -1.05 11.68
CA GLY A 63 26.62 -2.12 12.46
C GLY A 63 25.77 -2.62 13.63
N GLU A 64 24.52 -2.16 13.75
CA GLU A 64 23.58 -2.61 14.77
C GLU A 64 22.56 -3.60 14.18
N GLU A 65 22.27 -4.66 14.94
CA GLU A 65 21.26 -5.64 14.57
C GLU A 65 19.87 -4.98 14.52
N ASN A 66 19.19 -5.18 13.42
CA ASN A 66 17.86 -4.59 13.22
C ASN A 66 16.77 -5.59 13.62
N PRO A 67 16.03 -5.36 14.71
CA PRO A 67 14.97 -6.26 15.18
C PRO A 67 13.89 -6.53 14.13
N SER A 68 13.72 -5.62 13.16
CA SER A 68 12.76 -5.82 12.09
C SER A 68 13.18 -6.94 11.11
N ALA A 69 14.48 -7.14 10.88
CA ALA A 69 15.00 -8.28 10.10
C ALA A 69 14.71 -9.59 10.80
N VAL A 70 15.00 -9.65 12.11
CA VAL A 70 14.78 -10.83 12.95
C VAL A 70 13.29 -11.19 12.97
N ALA A 71 12.44 -10.20 13.29
CA ALA A 71 10.99 -10.39 13.36
C ALA A 71 10.40 -10.84 12.01
N ALA A 72 10.76 -10.19 10.91
CA ALA A 72 10.30 -10.55 9.56
C ALA A 72 10.71 -12.00 9.22
N THR A 73 11.96 -12.37 9.49
CA THR A 73 12.47 -13.73 9.22
C THR A 73 11.69 -14.78 10.01
N ARG A 74 11.41 -14.52 11.29
CA ARG A 74 10.67 -15.45 12.15
C ARG A 74 9.19 -15.57 11.81
N LEU A 75 8.58 -14.52 11.29
CA LEU A 75 7.18 -14.54 10.82
C LEU A 75 7.02 -15.25 9.48
N ASN A 76 8.10 -15.48 8.72
CA ASN A 76 8.05 -16.08 7.41
C ASN A 76 7.45 -17.48 7.43
N GLY A 77 6.47 -17.74 6.56
CA GLY A 77 5.76 -19.02 6.49
C GLY A 77 4.68 -19.21 7.55
N THR A 78 4.47 -18.24 8.44
CA THR A 78 3.38 -18.26 9.43
C THR A 78 2.07 -17.87 8.74
N GLY A 79 1.17 -18.81 8.58
CA GLY A 79 -0.09 -18.57 7.86
C GLY A 79 0.13 -18.18 6.40
N SER A 80 -0.39 -17.02 6.01
CA SER A 80 -0.25 -16.45 4.66
C SER A 80 0.92 -15.47 4.55
N ILE A 81 1.79 -15.39 5.55
CA ILE A 81 2.92 -14.45 5.60
C ILE A 81 4.08 -14.97 4.74
N THR A 82 4.53 -14.12 3.83
CA THR A 82 5.84 -14.22 3.17
C THR A 82 6.64 -13.00 3.56
N SER A 83 7.88 -13.18 4.02
CA SER A 83 8.70 -12.06 4.46
C SER A 83 9.92 -11.83 3.59
N VAL A 84 10.38 -10.58 3.58
CA VAL A 84 11.61 -10.16 2.90
C VAL A 84 12.37 -9.18 3.79
N VAL A 85 13.68 -9.40 3.93
CA VAL A 85 14.58 -8.44 4.58
C VAL A 85 15.16 -7.53 3.51
N LEU A 86 14.79 -6.26 3.55
CA LEU A 86 15.13 -5.24 2.57
C LEU A 86 16.53 -4.66 2.83
N PRO A 87 17.32 -4.38 1.81
CA PRO A 87 18.48 -3.52 1.97
C PRO A 87 18.07 -2.10 2.34
N VAL A 88 18.96 -1.39 3.05
CA VAL A 88 18.72 0.00 3.47
C VAL A 88 19.21 0.95 2.36
N ASP A 89 18.53 0.91 1.22
CA ASP A 89 18.83 1.68 0.01
C ASP A 89 17.58 1.90 -0.86
N GLU A 90 17.74 2.52 -2.03
CA GLU A 90 16.67 2.82 -2.97
C GLU A 90 15.97 1.54 -3.51
N ALA A 91 16.72 0.45 -3.70
CA ALA A 91 16.13 -0.81 -4.15
C ALA A 91 15.19 -1.38 -3.08
N GLY A 92 15.60 -1.33 -1.81
CA GLY A 92 14.79 -1.77 -0.69
C GLY A 92 13.49 -0.96 -0.55
N VAL A 93 13.57 0.37 -0.58
CA VAL A 93 12.36 1.21 -0.42
C VAL A 93 11.36 1.11 -1.58
N SER A 94 11.81 0.65 -2.75
CA SER A 94 10.98 0.50 -3.94
C SER A 94 10.37 -0.90 -4.08
N TYR A 95 10.88 -1.89 -3.36
CA TYR A 95 10.54 -3.31 -3.55
C TYR A 95 9.06 -3.62 -3.38
N ALA A 96 8.49 -3.27 -2.22
CA ALA A 96 7.09 -3.57 -1.89
C ALA A 96 6.10 -2.83 -2.79
N ALA A 97 6.39 -1.56 -3.12
CA ALA A 97 5.58 -0.77 -4.05
C ALA A 97 5.49 -1.44 -5.43
N GLY A 98 6.58 -2.04 -5.91
CA GLY A 98 6.61 -2.81 -7.16
C GLY A 98 5.71 -4.05 -7.10
N LEU A 99 5.68 -4.79 -5.98
CA LEU A 99 4.80 -5.95 -5.81
C LEU A 99 3.32 -5.55 -5.74
N VAL A 100 3.01 -4.47 -5.02
CA VAL A 100 1.64 -3.91 -4.94
C VAL A 100 1.15 -3.49 -6.31
N SER A 101 1.97 -2.77 -7.09
CA SER A 101 1.61 -2.31 -8.44
C SER A 101 1.31 -3.46 -9.42
N ARG A 102 1.93 -4.63 -9.22
CA ARG A 102 1.69 -5.83 -10.04
C ARG A 102 0.56 -6.71 -9.50
N GLY A 103 -0.08 -6.34 -8.39
CA GLY A 103 -1.11 -7.17 -7.75
C GLY A 103 -0.58 -8.48 -7.17
N ALA A 104 0.71 -8.55 -6.85
CA ALA A 104 1.39 -9.76 -6.39
C ALA A 104 1.18 -10.08 -4.90
N VAL A 105 0.57 -9.16 -4.14
CA VAL A 105 0.33 -9.31 -2.70
C VAL A 105 -1.06 -8.84 -2.32
N ALA A 106 -1.65 -9.48 -1.30
CA ALA A 106 -2.95 -9.14 -0.75
C ALA A 106 -2.87 -8.01 0.29
N ALA A 107 -1.77 -7.92 1.02
CA ALA A 107 -1.49 -6.90 2.01
C ALA A 107 0.01 -6.71 2.20
N VAL A 108 0.43 -5.57 2.74
CA VAL A 108 1.83 -5.28 3.10
C VAL A 108 1.88 -4.74 4.53
N VAL A 109 2.74 -5.30 5.36
CA VAL A 109 3.09 -4.76 6.68
C VAL A 109 4.60 -4.58 6.74
N HIS A 110 5.03 -3.33 6.80
CA HIS A 110 6.43 -2.98 6.99
C HIS A 110 6.78 -3.00 8.47
N LEU A 111 7.98 -3.47 8.81
CA LEU A 111 8.57 -3.43 10.12
C LEU A 111 9.86 -2.60 10.08
N GLY A 112 10.10 -1.80 11.10
CA GLY A 112 11.31 -0.99 11.23
C GLY A 112 11.71 -0.80 12.69
N LEU A 113 12.97 -0.44 12.93
CA LEU A 113 13.49 -0.09 14.26
C LEU A 113 13.15 1.37 14.59
N GLU A 114 12.72 1.60 15.83
CA GLU A 114 12.62 2.93 16.43
C GLU A 114 13.07 2.87 17.89
N ASP A 115 14.27 3.34 18.15
CA ASP A 115 14.91 3.25 19.48
C ASP A 115 14.14 3.95 20.59
N ALA A 116 13.39 5.00 20.25
CA ALA A 116 12.59 5.74 21.22
C ALA A 116 11.32 4.98 21.67
N THR A 117 10.89 3.96 20.92
CA THR A 117 9.70 3.17 21.32
C THR A 117 10.04 2.10 22.34
N ARG A 118 9.11 1.80 23.22
CA ARG A 118 9.25 0.76 24.26
C ARG A 118 8.40 -0.48 23.98
N ASP A 119 7.53 -0.40 22.98
CA ASP A 119 6.66 -1.48 22.51
C ASP A 119 6.29 -1.21 21.03
N LEU A 120 5.35 -1.97 20.48
CA LEU A 120 4.90 -1.81 19.11
C LEU A 120 4.30 -0.41 18.90
N ARG A 121 4.74 0.30 17.86
CA ARG A 121 4.21 1.59 17.44
C ARG A 121 3.68 1.50 16.01
N VAL A 122 2.38 1.65 15.85
CA VAL A 122 1.71 1.53 14.56
C VAL A 122 1.58 2.91 13.91
N GLU A 123 2.18 3.06 12.73
CA GLU A 123 2.16 4.30 11.99
C GLU A 123 0.87 4.44 11.18
N VAL A 124 0.15 5.54 11.40
CA VAL A 124 -1.13 5.79 10.72
C VAL A 124 -0.98 6.55 9.41
N ALA A 125 0.20 7.08 9.12
CA ALA A 125 0.49 7.84 7.91
C ALA A 125 1.95 7.74 7.48
N GLY A 126 2.19 7.88 6.17
CA GLY A 126 3.51 8.10 5.57
C GLY A 126 3.58 9.50 4.94
N HIS A 127 4.76 10.10 4.95
CA HIS A 127 4.99 11.45 4.47
C HIS A 127 5.80 11.45 3.17
N ASN A 128 5.46 12.35 2.25
CA ASN A 128 6.15 12.52 0.96
C ASN A 128 7.49 13.24 1.15
N ILE A 129 8.38 12.62 1.90
CA ILE A 129 9.70 13.15 2.25
C ILE A 129 10.74 12.12 1.87
N LEU A 130 11.67 12.47 0.97
CA LEU A 130 12.75 11.60 0.54
C LEU A 130 13.76 11.44 1.66
N ALA A 131 14.15 10.21 1.98
CA ALA A 131 15.18 9.92 2.96
C ALA A 131 16.52 10.64 2.61
N GLY A 132 17.23 11.05 3.63
CA GLY A 132 18.56 11.66 3.46
C GLY A 132 19.59 10.65 2.94
N PRO A 133 20.71 11.12 2.37
CA PRO A 133 21.79 10.25 1.92
C PRO A 133 22.32 9.39 3.09
N ARG A 134 22.38 8.08 2.90
CA ARG A 134 22.96 7.12 3.86
C ARG A 134 22.44 7.24 5.30
N GLY A 135 21.13 7.48 5.46
CA GLY A 135 20.53 7.53 6.79
C GLY A 135 20.71 8.82 7.56
N ALA A 136 21.21 9.89 6.93
CA ALA A 136 21.10 11.21 7.54
C ALA A 136 19.63 11.66 7.58
N PRO A 137 19.18 12.30 8.67
CA PRO A 137 17.85 12.89 8.72
C PRO A 137 17.61 13.79 7.51
N ASN A 138 16.43 13.72 6.94
CA ASN A 138 16.08 14.64 5.87
C ASN A 138 15.76 16.02 6.46
N SER A 139 16.59 17.02 6.18
CA SER A 139 16.30 18.41 6.54
C SER A 139 15.24 19.08 5.66
N GLY A 140 14.74 18.37 4.64
CA GLY A 140 13.71 18.86 3.74
C GLY A 140 12.28 18.55 4.22
N ASN A 141 11.32 19.02 3.46
CA ASN A 141 9.89 18.72 3.64
C ASN A 141 9.29 18.24 2.30
N CYS A 142 7.99 17.98 2.27
CA CYS A 142 7.31 17.48 1.07
C CYS A 142 7.35 18.43 -0.13
N THR A 143 7.74 19.69 0.04
CA THR A 143 7.89 20.65 -1.07
C THR A 143 9.32 20.77 -1.56
N THR A 144 10.31 20.61 -0.68
CA THR A 144 11.72 20.78 -1.00
C THR A 144 12.41 19.47 -1.39
N ARG A 145 12.01 18.34 -0.78
CA ARG A 145 12.55 17.00 -1.06
C ARG A 145 11.47 15.92 -1.05
N PRO A 146 10.49 15.97 -1.96
CA PRO A 146 9.47 14.94 -2.03
C PRO A 146 10.01 13.62 -2.58
N VAL A 147 9.46 12.49 -2.13
CA VAL A 147 9.63 11.17 -2.78
C VAL A 147 9.08 11.21 -4.20
N PHE A 148 7.93 11.88 -4.37
CA PHE A 148 7.29 12.10 -5.67
C PHE A 148 6.78 13.54 -5.77
N ALA A 149 7.30 14.29 -6.72
CA ALA A 149 6.84 15.66 -6.98
C ALA A 149 5.36 15.68 -7.38
N GLY A 150 4.62 16.66 -6.87
CA GLY A 150 3.21 16.85 -7.18
C GLY A 150 2.24 15.89 -6.48
N GLU A 151 2.73 14.97 -5.66
CA GLU A 151 1.89 14.05 -4.88
C GLU A 151 1.55 14.66 -3.50
N PRO A 152 0.47 14.16 -2.84
CA PRO A 152 0.11 14.63 -1.51
C PRO A 152 1.26 14.53 -0.50
N CYS A 153 1.38 15.52 0.37
CA CYS A 153 2.42 15.54 1.41
C CYS A 153 2.27 14.39 2.40
N THR A 154 1.06 13.88 2.60
CA THR A 154 0.77 12.81 3.55
C THR A 154 -0.24 11.83 2.97
N LEU A 155 0.02 10.54 3.15
CA LEU A 155 -0.90 9.46 2.82
C LEU A 155 -1.21 8.68 4.10
N ALA A 156 -2.49 8.59 4.46
CA ALA A 156 -2.92 7.75 5.58
C ALA A 156 -2.70 6.26 5.24
N THR A 157 -2.57 5.40 6.25
CA THR A 157 -2.60 3.94 6.08
C THR A 157 -3.82 3.50 5.27
N THR A 158 -3.68 2.42 4.52
CA THR A 158 -4.81 1.76 3.86
C THR A 158 -5.30 0.54 4.65
N ALA A 159 -4.62 0.19 5.72
CA ALA A 159 -5.06 -0.85 6.65
C ALA A 159 -6.28 -0.39 7.46
N ASN A 160 -7.17 -1.32 7.79
CA ASN A 160 -8.31 -1.03 8.66
C ASN A 160 -7.87 -1.05 10.14
N LEU A 161 -7.54 0.11 10.67
CA LEU A 161 -7.10 0.28 12.06
C LEU A 161 -8.16 -0.13 13.09
N GLY A 162 -9.44 -0.09 12.75
CA GLY A 162 -10.53 -0.52 13.64
C GLY A 162 -10.51 -2.01 13.97
N ARG A 163 -9.68 -2.81 13.29
CA ARG A 163 -9.47 -4.24 13.58
C ARG A 163 -8.41 -4.49 14.63
N LEU A 164 -7.65 -3.47 15.02
CA LEU A 164 -6.56 -3.60 15.97
C LEU A 164 -6.87 -2.85 17.27
N ALA A 165 -7.02 -3.60 18.36
CA ALA A 165 -7.01 -3.04 19.72
C ALA A 165 -5.57 -3.01 20.23
N LEU A 166 -5.06 -1.82 20.53
CA LEU A 166 -3.74 -1.66 21.13
C LEU A 166 -3.71 -2.18 22.57
N ARG A 167 -2.61 -2.80 22.97
CA ARG A 167 -2.31 -3.17 24.34
C ARG A 167 -1.68 -1.99 25.10
N PRO A 168 -1.65 -2.01 26.45
CA PRO A 168 -0.90 -1.02 27.21
C PRO A 168 0.54 -0.93 26.74
N ARG A 169 1.05 0.28 26.49
CA ARG A 169 2.35 0.65 25.89
C ARG A 169 2.44 0.58 24.37
N GLU A 170 1.55 -0.10 23.69
CA GLU A 170 1.44 0.03 22.21
C GLU A 170 0.84 1.40 21.88
N THR A 171 1.29 2.03 20.80
CA THR A 171 0.87 3.39 20.47
C THR A 171 0.55 3.56 18.98
N TRP A 172 -0.32 4.51 18.68
CA TRP A 172 -0.47 5.07 17.34
C TRP A 172 0.52 6.20 17.14
N SER A 173 1.06 6.33 15.93
CA SER A 173 1.92 7.44 15.53
C SER A 173 1.53 7.96 14.17
N THR A 174 1.71 9.26 13.95
CA THR A 174 1.46 9.92 12.68
C THR A 174 2.72 10.13 11.85
N SER A 175 3.89 9.67 12.33
CA SER A 175 5.16 9.90 11.66
C SER A 175 6.09 8.70 11.78
N ALA A 176 6.36 8.05 10.66
CA ALA A 176 7.36 7.00 10.53
C ALA A 176 8.80 7.55 10.42
N GLY A 177 9.04 8.77 10.89
CA GLY A 177 10.33 9.44 10.81
C GLY A 177 10.60 10.06 9.44
N ASP A 178 11.87 10.33 9.19
CA ASP A 178 12.37 10.99 7.97
C ASP A 178 13.46 10.16 7.25
N PHE A 179 13.52 8.86 7.56
CA PHE A 179 14.44 7.89 6.97
C PHE A 179 13.73 6.93 5.99
N PHE A 180 14.41 5.85 5.66
CA PHE A 180 13.91 4.81 4.77
C PHE A 180 12.60 4.16 5.23
N CYS A 181 12.32 4.13 6.55
CA CYS A 181 11.05 3.66 7.10
C CYS A 181 9.86 4.45 6.55
N ASN A 182 9.94 5.76 6.60
CA ASN A 182 8.91 6.63 6.04
C ASN A 182 8.85 6.51 4.51
N GLU A 183 9.99 6.46 3.83
CA GLU A 183 10.04 6.40 2.37
C GLU A 183 9.43 5.12 1.82
N VAL A 184 9.80 3.93 2.33
CA VAL A 184 9.21 2.64 1.91
C VAL A 184 7.71 2.64 2.15
N TYR A 185 7.26 3.18 3.29
CA TYR A 185 5.85 3.26 3.63
C TYR A 185 5.09 4.17 2.68
N TYR A 186 5.58 5.39 2.43
CA TYR A 186 4.94 6.31 1.50
C TYR A 186 4.87 5.77 0.08
N ARG A 187 5.97 5.18 -0.46
CA ARG A 187 6.00 4.56 -1.78
C ARG A 187 4.97 3.45 -1.92
N THR A 188 4.85 2.61 -0.91
CA THR A 188 3.89 1.49 -0.91
C THR A 188 2.45 1.97 -0.78
N LEU A 189 2.18 2.95 0.09
CA LEU A 189 0.86 3.59 0.21
C LEU A 189 0.40 4.23 -1.10
N ARG A 190 1.33 4.91 -1.79
CA ARG A 190 1.05 5.50 -3.10
C ARG A 190 0.73 4.43 -4.15
N ALA A 191 1.51 3.36 -4.20
CA ALA A 191 1.27 2.25 -5.10
C ALA A 191 -0.11 1.60 -4.85
N ALA A 192 -0.49 1.40 -3.59
CA ALA A 192 -1.78 0.85 -3.21
C ALA A 192 -2.97 1.73 -3.67
N ARG A 193 -2.81 3.06 -3.65
CA ARG A 193 -3.85 4.00 -4.08
C ARG A 193 -3.96 4.18 -5.59
N ARG A 194 -2.89 3.91 -6.32
CA ARG A 194 -2.87 3.99 -7.79
C ARG A 194 -3.26 2.68 -8.46
N GLY A 195 -3.29 1.60 -7.70
CA GLY A 195 -3.72 0.28 -8.17
C GLY A 195 -5.23 0.20 -8.37
N SER A 196 -5.64 -0.89 -9.03
CA SER A 196 -7.04 -1.22 -9.21
C SER A 196 -7.71 -1.58 -7.88
N VAL A 197 -9.01 -1.31 -7.75
CA VAL A 197 -9.84 -1.78 -6.61
C VAL A 197 -9.87 -3.31 -6.58
N PRO A 198 -9.88 -3.93 -5.39
CA PRO A 198 -9.90 -3.38 -4.05
C PRO A 198 -8.54 -2.86 -3.57
N LEU A 199 -8.57 -1.87 -2.69
CA LEU A 199 -7.38 -1.25 -2.11
C LEU A 199 -6.56 -2.25 -1.29
N VAL A 200 -5.25 -2.34 -1.56
CA VAL A 200 -4.34 -3.20 -0.80
C VAL A 200 -4.11 -2.58 0.59
N PRO A 201 -4.38 -3.32 1.70
CA PRO A 201 -3.98 -2.88 3.03
C PRO A 201 -2.47 -2.72 3.13
N VAL A 202 -2.00 -1.55 3.55
CA VAL A 202 -0.59 -1.23 3.79
C VAL A 202 -0.46 -0.57 5.14
N ALA A 203 0.39 -1.13 5.99
CA ALA A 203 0.68 -0.63 7.33
C ALA A 203 2.19 -0.60 7.59
N PHE A 204 2.58 0.16 8.61
CA PHE A 204 3.94 0.18 9.13
C PHE A 204 3.90 0.03 10.66
N VAL A 205 4.81 -0.79 11.21
CA VAL A 205 4.96 -1.01 12.65
C VAL A 205 6.41 -0.82 13.03
N HIS A 206 6.68 0.16 13.87
CA HIS A 206 7.98 0.31 14.51
C HIS A 206 8.12 -0.62 15.70
N LEU A 207 9.29 -1.21 15.83
CA LEU A 207 9.70 -2.14 16.87
C LEU A 207 10.72 -1.48 17.78
N PRO A 208 10.72 -1.79 19.08
CA PRO A 208 11.78 -1.37 20.01
C PRO A 208 13.12 -2.05 19.62
N SER A 209 14.23 -1.44 20.03
CA SER A 209 15.55 -2.10 19.90
C SER A 209 15.59 -3.39 20.74
N GLU A 210 16.44 -4.31 20.32
CA GLU A 210 16.62 -5.60 21.02
C GLU A 210 17.03 -5.41 22.49
N ALA A 211 17.86 -4.38 22.76
CA ALA A 211 18.25 -4.01 24.11
C ALA A 211 17.10 -3.48 24.97
N THR A 212 16.11 -2.81 24.35
CA THR A 212 14.92 -2.30 25.05
C THR A 212 13.92 -3.41 25.31
N ARG A 213 13.66 -4.26 24.32
CA ARG A 213 12.76 -5.40 24.42
C ARG A 213 13.08 -6.43 23.34
N PRO A 214 13.52 -7.63 23.74
CA PRO A 214 13.85 -8.71 22.81
C PRO A 214 12.66 -9.08 21.90
N VAL A 215 12.93 -9.40 20.64
CA VAL A 215 11.91 -9.78 19.64
C VAL A 215 11.03 -10.91 20.15
N ASP A 216 11.60 -11.90 20.84
CA ASP A 216 10.86 -13.03 21.41
C ASP A 216 9.74 -12.61 22.37
N ALA A 217 9.93 -11.50 23.08
CA ALA A 217 8.96 -11.01 24.07
C ALA A 217 7.66 -10.46 23.44
N TYR A 218 7.66 -10.16 22.14
CA TYR A 218 6.48 -9.60 21.46
C TYR A 218 6.14 -10.27 20.11
N LEU A 219 6.90 -11.27 19.67
CA LEU A 219 6.74 -11.88 18.34
C LEU A 219 5.32 -12.44 18.10
N SER A 220 4.75 -13.13 19.09
CA SER A 220 3.37 -13.64 18.99
C SER A 220 2.37 -12.50 18.85
N ARG A 221 2.54 -11.43 19.62
CA ARG A 221 1.68 -10.23 19.51
C ARG A 221 1.85 -9.55 18.16
N LEU A 222 3.08 -9.45 17.66
CA LEU A 222 3.34 -8.88 16.34
C LEU A 222 2.65 -9.68 15.23
N ALA A 223 2.61 -11.00 15.32
CA ALA A 223 1.84 -11.83 14.39
C ALA A 223 0.34 -11.48 14.41
N ASP A 224 -0.26 -11.31 15.60
CA ASP A 224 -1.66 -10.86 15.73
C ASP A 224 -1.88 -9.48 15.09
N VAL A 225 -0.95 -8.55 15.33
CA VAL A 225 -0.98 -7.18 14.76
C VAL A 225 -0.92 -7.23 13.23
N VAL A 226 0.01 -8.02 12.68
CA VAL A 226 0.15 -8.21 11.23
C VAL A 226 -1.15 -8.73 10.61
N HIS A 227 -1.74 -9.78 11.18
CA HIS A 227 -2.99 -10.34 10.68
C HIS A 227 -4.18 -9.37 10.80
N ALA A 228 -4.26 -8.61 11.89
CA ALA A 228 -5.31 -7.61 12.08
C ALA A 228 -5.20 -6.49 11.02
N LEU A 229 -3.99 -5.94 10.81
CA LEU A 229 -3.74 -4.87 9.85
C LEU A 229 -3.87 -5.32 8.39
N ALA A 230 -3.51 -6.59 8.10
CA ALA A 230 -3.71 -7.18 6.78
C ALA A 230 -5.18 -7.44 6.42
N GLY A 231 -6.13 -7.15 7.31
CA GLY A 231 -7.55 -7.24 7.04
C GLY A 231 -8.12 -8.65 7.09
N GLY A 232 -7.43 -9.60 7.74
CA GLY A 232 -7.90 -10.99 7.87
C GLY A 232 -7.94 -11.69 6.51
N VAL A 233 -6.89 -11.57 5.72
CA VAL A 233 -6.67 -12.40 4.52
C VAL A 233 -6.87 -13.85 4.94
N ARG A 234 -8.03 -14.43 4.57
CA ARG A 234 -8.38 -15.80 4.93
C ARG A 234 -7.58 -16.74 4.06
N ARG A 235 -6.94 -17.74 4.67
CA ARG A 235 -6.51 -18.93 3.91
C ARG A 235 -7.72 -19.48 3.17
N ASP A 236 -7.62 -19.61 1.85
CA ASP A 236 -8.50 -20.54 1.14
C ASP A 236 -8.14 -21.95 1.64
N PRO A 237 -9.04 -22.63 2.38
CA PRO A 237 -8.76 -23.96 2.91
C PRO A 237 -8.51 -24.99 1.80
N ARG A 238 -8.77 -24.66 0.55
CA ARG A 238 -8.58 -25.52 -0.63
C ARG A 238 -7.17 -25.44 -1.22
N ARG A 239 -6.33 -24.44 -0.83
CA ARG A 239 -4.93 -24.36 -1.24
C ARG A 239 -4.06 -25.13 -0.26
N ALA A 240 -3.83 -26.41 -0.55
CA ALA A 240 -2.80 -27.21 0.12
C ALA A 240 -1.41 -26.56 -0.07
N PRO A 241 -0.53 -26.60 0.95
CA PRO A 241 0.82 -26.10 0.82
C PRO A 241 1.53 -26.83 -0.33
N LEU A 242 2.17 -26.05 -1.22
CA LEU A 242 3.04 -26.60 -2.26
C LEU A 242 4.08 -27.52 -1.58
N ARG A 243 3.90 -28.83 -1.70
CA ARG A 243 4.90 -29.81 -1.25
C ARG A 243 6.21 -29.50 -1.99
N ARG A 244 7.23 -29.07 -1.26
CA ARG A 244 8.59 -29.03 -1.77
C ARG A 244 8.91 -30.47 -2.20
N ARG A 245 9.07 -30.72 -3.51
CA ARG A 245 9.71 -31.96 -3.99
C ARG A 245 11.16 -31.90 -3.51
N ARG A 246 11.54 -32.91 -2.74
CA ARG A 246 12.94 -33.17 -2.37
C ARG A 246 13.69 -33.63 -3.60
#